data_9883fc5194db6eeb6b9dbb66404d3592
#
_entry.id   9883fc5194db6eeb6b9dbb66404d3592
#
_cell.length_a   1.000
_cell.length_b   1.000
_cell.length_c   1.000
_cell.angle_alpha   90.00
_cell.angle_beta   90.00
_cell.angle_gamma   90.00
#
_symmetry.space_group_name_H-M   'P 1'
#
loop_
_entity.id
_entity.type
_entity.pdbx_description
1 polymer ?
#
loop_
_entity_poly.entity_id
_entity_poly.type
_entity_poly.pdbx_seq_one_letter_code
_entity_poly.pdbx_strand_id
1 'polypeptide(L)'
;MTGLEDRVALITGAGSAAGIGFATARILAAQGARLAITSTTARIFERLGELPGGEKRHVAIVADLTVAGAADRLVAEARKGLGPIDILVNNAGMTQIGRPDRSSLFHLTSDAEWAGKIELNLTTAFRVTRAVLPDMMDRRYGRIVHIASVTGPLVSNPHSTGYSAAKAGMVGMTRALAMEVADKGITVNAVAPGWIATASSSKEEITAGENTPVGRPGSAEEVGYVAAFLASEGASYLTGQMIVVDGGNSIQEYKGPAEGYY
;
A
#
# COMPACT_ATOMS: atom_id res chain seq x y z
N MET A 1 -4.13 18.66 15.55
CA MET A 1 -4.06 17.24 16.00
C MET A 1 -4.48 16.38 14.81
N THR A 2 -3.76 15.31 14.50
CA THR A 2 -4.06 14.45 13.32
C THR A 2 -5.29 13.56 13.52
N GLY A 3 -5.78 13.39 14.76
CA GLY A 3 -6.87 12.47 15.10
C GLY A 3 -6.50 10.99 15.02
N LEU A 4 -5.19 10.68 15.04
CA LEU A 4 -4.66 9.31 14.95
C LEU A 4 -4.37 8.69 16.33
N GLU A 5 -4.39 9.47 17.39
CA GLU A 5 -4.15 8.99 18.76
C GLU A 5 -5.11 7.84 19.10
N ASP A 6 -4.55 6.72 19.55
CA ASP A 6 -5.24 5.46 19.89
C ASP A 6 -6.08 4.80 18.79
N ARG A 7 -6.11 5.33 17.57
CA ARG A 7 -6.73 4.66 16.42
C ARG A 7 -6.01 3.35 16.11
N VAL A 8 -6.76 2.33 15.78
CA VAL A 8 -6.21 1.02 15.39
C VAL A 8 -6.02 0.97 13.88
N ALA A 9 -4.78 0.78 13.45
CA ALA A 9 -4.44 0.66 12.03
C ALA A 9 -3.92 -0.74 11.69
N LEU A 10 -4.49 -1.38 10.66
CA LEU A 10 -3.97 -2.59 10.04
C LEU A 10 -3.17 -2.23 8.79
N ILE A 11 -1.89 -2.64 8.75
CA ILE A 11 -0.99 -2.36 7.62
C ILE A 11 -0.48 -3.67 7.04
N THR A 12 -0.79 -3.93 5.78
CA THR A 12 -0.33 -5.14 5.10
C THR A 12 1.02 -4.93 4.42
N GLY A 13 1.87 -5.96 4.38
CA GLY A 13 3.15 -5.88 3.68
C GLY A 13 4.20 -5.00 4.36
N ALA A 14 4.23 -4.97 5.69
CA ALA A 14 5.15 -4.14 6.48
C ALA A 14 6.47 -4.83 6.88
N GLY A 15 6.85 -5.94 6.22
CA GLY A 15 7.99 -6.75 6.64
C GLY A 15 9.37 -6.21 6.24
N SER A 16 9.50 -5.32 5.25
CA SER A 16 10.76 -4.71 4.83
C SER A 16 11.07 -3.45 5.64
N ALA A 17 12.25 -3.36 6.24
CA ALA A 17 12.67 -2.20 7.03
C ALA A 17 12.68 -0.88 6.23
N ALA A 18 13.05 -0.94 4.95
CA ALA A 18 13.07 0.19 4.04
C ALA A 18 11.86 0.20 3.07
N GLY A 19 10.77 -0.51 3.40
CA GLY A 19 9.57 -0.59 2.57
C GLY A 19 8.52 0.43 2.95
N ILE A 20 7.67 0.79 1.99
CA ILE A 20 6.57 1.76 2.16
C ILE A 20 5.64 1.36 3.32
N GLY A 21 5.30 0.06 3.44
CA GLY A 21 4.41 -0.42 4.51
C GLY A 21 4.97 -0.19 5.91
N PHE A 22 6.27 -0.42 6.11
CA PHE A 22 6.90 -0.21 7.41
C PHE A 22 7.16 1.29 7.68
N ALA A 23 7.53 2.07 6.67
CA ALA A 23 7.63 3.53 6.80
C ALA A 23 6.28 4.14 7.22
N THR A 24 5.18 3.70 6.59
CA THR A 24 3.81 4.11 6.97
C THR A 24 3.51 3.69 8.42
N ALA A 25 3.88 2.47 8.82
CA ALA A 25 3.71 1.99 10.19
C ALA A 25 4.42 2.88 11.21
N ARG A 26 5.70 3.22 10.98
CA ARG A 26 6.47 4.11 11.86
C ARG A 26 5.83 5.49 11.99
N ILE A 27 5.36 6.06 10.89
CA ILE A 27 4.72 7.39 10.87
C ILE A 27 3.41 7.37 11.65
N LEU A 28 2.56 6.37 11.46
CA LEU A 28 1.30 6.23 12.19
C LEU A 28 1.54 5.97 13.70
N ALA A 29 2.52 5.12 14.05
CA ALA A 29 2.88 4.86 15.43
C ALA A 29 3.41 6.12 16.14
N ALA A 30 4.26 6.91 15.47
CA ALA A 30 4.76 8.19 15.98
C ALA A 30 3.65 9.23 16.22
N GLN A 31 2.52 9.09 15.52
CA GLN A 31 1.32 9.93 15.69
C GLN A 31 0.30 9.31 16.67
N GLY A 32 0.70 8.29 17.42
CA GLY A 32 -0.09 7.72 18.51
C GLY A 32 -1.00 6.56 18.12
N ALA A 33 -1.03 6.11 16.86
CA ALA A 33 -1.86 4.98 16.45
C ALA A 33 -1.34 3.64 17.05
N ARG A 34 -2.25 2.70 17.28
CA ARG A 34 -1.96 1.31 17.64
C ARG A 34 -2.02 0.45 16.37
N LEU A 35 -1.01 -0.38 16.15
CA LEU A 35 -0.80 -1.01 14.86
C LEU A 35 -0.89 -2.53 14.91
N ALA A 36 -1.63 -3.11 13.96
CA ALA A 36 -1.46 -4.47 13.51
C ALA A 36 -0.64 -4.45 12.21
N ILE A 37 0.56 -5.03 12.22
CA ILE A 37 1.43 -5.10 11.05
C ILE A 37 1.58 -6.54 10.57
N THR A 38 1.61 -6.77 9.25
CA THR A 38 1.75 -8.12 8.73
C THR A 38 2.77 -8.24 7.59
N SER A 39 3.37 -9.40 7.50
CA SER A 39 4.13 -9.87 6.35
C SER A 39 4.03 -11.38 6.21
N THR A 40 4.58 -11.93 5.13
CA THR A 40 4.59 -13.38 4.86
C THR A 40 5.63 -14.15 5.68
N THR A 41 6.51 -13.49 6.43
CA THR A 41 7.60 -14.13 7.18
C THR A 41 7.75 -13.55 8.60
N ALA A 42 8.45 -14.29 9.46
CA ALA A 42 8.68 -13.93 10.86
C ALA A 42 9.50 -12.63 11.06
N ARG A 43 10.14 -12.08 10.01
CA ARG A 43 10.81 -10.76 10.08
C ARG A 43 9.87 -9.62 10.53
N ILE A 44 8.56 -9.84 10.49
CA ILE A 44 7.59 -8.86 10.99
C ILE A 44 7.72 -8.62 12.50
N PHE A 45 8.19 -9.61 13.26
CA PHE A 45 8.43 -9.45 14.69
C PHE A 45 9.62 -8.55 14.99
N GLU A 46 10.64 -8.53 14.12
CA GLU A 46 11.73 -7.55 14.20
C GLU A 46 11.18 -6.13 14.00
N ARG A 47 10.33 -5.96 12.99
CA ARG A 47 9.65 -4.68 12.69
C ARG A 47 8.80 -4.20 13.86
N LEU A 48 8.13 -5.11 14.55
CA LEU A 48 7.38 -4.80 15.76
C LEU A 48 8.26 -4.20 16.85
N GLY A 49 9.45 -4.78 17.08
CA GLY A 49 10.42 -4.28 18.07
C GLY A 49 10.98 -2.88 17.76
N GLU A 50 10.94 -2.46 16.48
CA GLU A 50 11.40 -1.13 16.04
C GLU A 50 10.33 -0.03 16.17
N LEU A 51 9.08 -0.40 16.46
CA LEU A 51 7.99 0.57 16.63
C LEU A 51 8.00 1.17 18.05
N PRO A 52 7.69 2.46 18.21
CA PRO A 52 7.53 3.10 19.51
C PRO A 52 6.49 2.37 20.38
N GLY A 53 6.91 1.84 21.53
CA GLY A 53 6.03 1.07 22.43
C GLY A 53 5.98 -0.44 22.14
N GLY A 54 6.51 -0.90 21.01
CA GLY A 54 6.68 -2.32 20.69
C GLY A 54 5.41 -3.17 20.95
N GLU A 55 5.57 -4.38 21.48
CA GLU A 55 4.49 -5.32 21.77
C GLU A 55 3.45 -4.82 22.79
N LYS A 56 3.76 -3.78 23.55
CA LYS A 56 2.79 -3.20 24.49
C LYS A 56 1.69 -2.40 23.80
N ARG A 57 1.96 -1.89 22.61
CA ARG A 57 1.01 -1.05 21.84
C ARG A 57 0.61 -1.64 20.49
N HIS A 58 1.38 -2.57 19.95
CA HIS A 58 1.25 -3.06 18.59
C HIS A 58 1.24 -4.59 18.54
N VAL A 59 0.75 -5.16 17.47
CA VAL A 59 0.81 -6.61 17.20
C VAL A 59 1.40 -6.87 15.81
N ALA A 60 2.16 -7.96 15.70
CA ALA A 60 2.70 -8.45 14.44
C ALA A 60 2.09 -9.81 14.11
N ILE A 61 1.67 -9.99 12.87
CA ILE A 61 0.97 -11.20 12.42
C ILE A 61 1.64 -11.69 11.13
N VAL A 62 2.05 -12.96 11.10
CA VAL A 62 2.54 -13.59 9.87
C VAL A 62 1.34 -14.09 9.07
N ALA A 63 1.16 -13.57 7.84
CA ALA A 63 0.08 -14.00 6.96
C ALA A 63 0.48 -13.91 5.48
N ASP A 64 0.23 -14.98 4.73
CA ASP A 64 0.22 -14.96 3.26
C ASP A 64 -1.22 -14.71 2.78
N LEU A 65 -1.48 -13.49 2.34
CA LEU A 65 -2.80 -13.03 1.92
C LEU A 65 -3.28 -13.64 0.59
N THR A 66 -2.41 -14.36 -0.11
CA THR A 66 -2.80 -15.13 -1.31
C THR A 66 -3.50 -16.45 -0.93
N VAL A 67 -3.36 -16.88 0.32
CA VAL A 67 -4.02 -18.10 0.82
C VAL A 67 -5.48 -17.80 1.18
N ALA A 68 -6.39 -18.67 0.75
CA ALA A 68 -7.81 -18.54 1.06
C ALA A 68 -8.07 -18.47 2.58
N GLY A 69 -8.94 -17.54 3.00
CA GLY A 69 -9.28 -17.30 4.40
C GLY A 69 -8.19 -16.62 5.24
N ALA A 70 -6.98 -16.34 4.68
CA ALA A 70 -5.92 -15.69 5.43
C ALA A 70 -6.27 -14.24 5.82
N ALA A 71 -6.99 -13.51 4.97
CA ALA A 71 -7.44 -12.15 5.26
C ALA A 71 -8.42 -12.12 6.46
N ASP A 72 -9.36 -13.05 6.52
CA ASP A 72 -10.33 -13.13 7.61
C ASP A 72 -9.63 -13.49 8.94
N ARG A 73 -8.68 -14.43 8.92
CA ARG A 73 -7.87 -14.77 10.10
C ARG A 73 -7.00 -13.58 10.56
N LEU A 74 -6.35 -12.89 9.62
CA LEU A 74 -5.56 -11.69 9.93
C LEU A 74 -6.40 -10.62 10.64
N VAL A 75 -7.57 -10.30 10.11
CA VAL A 75 -8.47 -9.30 10.68
C VAL A 75 -8.99 -9.74 12.06
N ALA A 76 -9.36 -11.01 12.22
CA ALA A 76 -9.81 -11.55 13.51
C ALA A 76 -8.69 -11.47 14.57
N GLU A 77 -7.45 -11.83 14.22
CA GLU A 77 -6.31 -11.78 15.12
C GLU A 77 -5.92 -10.33 15.49
N ALA A 78 -5.91 -9.42 14.51
CA ALA A 78 -5.68 -7.99 14.75
C ALA A 78 -6.72 -7.41 15.72
N ARG A 79 -8.00 -7.73 15.50
CA ARG A 79 -9.11 -7.28 16.37
C ARG A 79 -9.02 -7.87 17.79
N LYS A 80 -8.62 -9.12 17.92
CA LYS A 80 -8.39 -9.76 19.22
C LYS A 80 -7.29 -9.05 20.02
N GLY A 81 -6.22 -8.61 19.35
CA GLY A 81 -5.09 -7.95 20.00
C GLY A 81 -5.32 -6.46 20.31
N LEU A 82 -6.04 -5.75 19.44
CA LEU A 82 -6.10 -4.27 19.51
C LEU A 82 -7.52 -3.70 19.55
N GLY A 83 -8.55 -4.51 19.32
CA GLY A 83 -9.92 -4.03 19.17
C GLY A 83 -10.28 -3.69 17.72
N PRO A 84 -11.38 -2.95 17.51
CA PRO A 84 -11.89 -2.62 16.18
C PRO A 84 -10.85 -1.87 15.33
N ILE A 85 -10.79 -2.20 14.03
CA ILE A 85 -9.85 -1.58 13.09
C ILE A 85 -10.48 -0.29 12.53
N ASP A 86 -9.81 0.84 12.75
CA ASP A 86 -10.23 2.16 12.26
C ASP A 86 -9.61 2.51 10.91
N ILE A 87 -8.38 2.03 10.67
CA ILE A 87 -7.57 2.37 9.51
C ILE A 87 -7.08 1.08 8.85
N LEU A 88 -7.22 0.98 7.53
CA LEU A 88 -6.61 -0.07 6.73
C LEU A 88 -5.66 0.54 5.70
N VAL A 89 -4.39 0.09 5.72
CA VAL A 89 -3.43 0.38 4.67
C VAL A 89 -3.12 -0.90 3.91
N ASN A 90 -3.68 -1.03 2.71
CA ASN A 90 -3.39 -2.12 1.78
C ASN A 90 -2.11 -1.81 1.02
N ASN A 91 -0.97 -2.31 1.53
CA ASN A 91 0.34 -2.14 0.91
C ASN A 91 0.95 -3.45 0.41
N ALA A 92 0.47 -4.62 0.86
CA ALA A 92 0.96 -5.91 0.36
C ALA A 92 0.83 -5.99 -1.17
N GLY A 93 1.92 -6.39 -1.85
CA GLY A 93 1.98 -6.47 -3.31
C GLY A 93 3.41 -6.42 -3.84
N MET A 94 3.59 -6.21 -5.15
CA MET A 94 4.84 -6.21 -5.92
C MET A 94 5.58 -7.54 -5.85
N THR A 95 6.36 -7.77 -4.82
CA THR A 95 7.20 -8.97 -4.66
C THR A 95 6.86 -9.72 -3.38
N GLN A 96 7.06 -11.02 -3.37
CA GLN A 96 6.92 -11.88 -2.21
C GLN A 96 8.19 -12.74 -2.06
N ILE A 97 8.75 -12.80 -0.86
CA ILE A 97 9.93 -13.63 -0.60
C ILE A 97 9.63 -15.09 -0.95
N GLY A 98 10.56 -15.72 -1.69
CA GLY A 98 10.43 -17.11 -2.13
C GLY A 98 9.58 -17.33 -3.38
N ARG A 99 8.99 -16.27 -3.95
CA ARG A 99 8.31 -16.33 -5.25
C ARG A 99 9.10 -15.51 -6.28
N PRO A 100 9.60 -16.13 -7.37
CA PRO A 100 10.26 -15.38 -8.41
C PRO A 100 9.28 -14.42 -9.08
N ASP A 101 9.69 -13.16 -9.23
CA ASP A 101 8.94 -12.20 -10.02
C ASP A 101 9.18 -12.47 -11.51
N ARG A 102 8.24 -13.16 -12.14
CA ARG A 102 8.25 -13.39 -13.59
C ARG A 102 7.49 -12.25 -14.25
N SER A 103 8.09 -11.68 -15.28
CA SER A 103 7.49 -10.59 -16.06
C SER A 103 7.82 -10.83 -17.53
N SER A 104 6.83 -11.30 -18.27
CA SER A 104 6.95 -11.67 -19.68
C SER A 104 6.37 -10.57 -20.59
N LEU A 105 6.76 -10.57 -21.87
CA LEU A 105 6.02 -9.83 -22.89
C LEU A 105 4.60 -10.39 -22.98
N PHE A 106 3.63 -9.55 -23.33
CA PHE A 106 2.21 -9.86 -23.27
C PHE A 106 1.84 -11.19 -23.97
N HIS A 107 2.34 -11.41 -25.19
CA HIS A 107 2.05 -12.62 -25.96
C HIS A 107 2.72 -13.90 -25.43
N LEU A 108 3.65 -13.77 -24.46
CA LEU A 108 4.32 -14.88 -23.78
C LEU A 108 3.83 -15.05 -22.33
N THR A 109 2.97 -14.14 -21.83
CA THR A 109 2.42 -14.22 -20.49
C THR A 109 1.46 -15.39 -20.37
N SER A 110 1.74 -16.33 -19.48
CA SER A 110 0.82 -17.44 -19.20
C SER A 110 -0.36 -17.01 -18.32
N ASP A 111 -1.47 -17.76 -18.39
CA ASP A 111 -2.64 -17.53 -17.51
C ASP A 111 -2.24 -17.57 -16.03
N ALA A 112 -1.31 -18.44 -15.64
CA ALA A 112 -0.81 -18.56 -14.27
C ALA A 112 -0.01 -17.32 -13.84
N GLU A 113 0.83 -16.76 -14.72
CA GLU A 113 1.56 -15.52 -14.47
C GLU A 113 0.58 -14.34 -14.32
N TRP A 114 -0.37 -14.21 -15.24
CA TRP A 114 -1.43 -13.21 -15.17
C TRP A 114 -2.22 -13.32 -13.87
N ALA A 115 -2.76 -14.49 -13.55
CA ALA A 115 -3.55 -14.73 -12.34
C ALA A 115 -2.74 -14.43 -11.07
N GLY A 116 -1.46 -14.80 -11.04
CA GLY A 116 -0.56 -14.50 -9.93
C GLY A 116 -0.33 -13.01 -9.69
N LYS A 117 -0.20 -12.20 -10.77
CA LYS A 117 -0.06 -10.75 -10.65
C LYS A 117 -1.34 -10.09 -10.14
N ILE A 118 -2.50 -10.50 -10.64
CA ILE A 118 -3.82 -10.02 -10.15
C ILE A 118 -4.03 -10.45 -8.69
N GLU A 119 -3.75 -11.70 -8.37
CA GLU A 119 -3.90 -12.24 -7.01
C GLU A 119 -3.08 -11.43 -6.01
N LEU A 120 -1.79 -11.25 -6.27
CA LEU A 120 -0.87 -10.58 -5.35
C LEU A 120 -1.14 -9.07 -5.20
N ASN A 121 -1.50 -8.37 -6.30
CA ASN A 121 -1.55 -6.90 -6.32
C ASN A 121 -2.96 -6.30 -6.24
N LEU A 122 -4.01 -7.11 -6.38
CA LEU A 122 -5.40 -6.64 -6.34
C LEU A 122 -6.27 -7.49 -5.41
N THR A 123 -6.29 -8.82 -5.60
CA THR A 123 -7.21 -9.70 -4.88
C THR A 123 -6.88 -9.73 -3.37
N THR A 124 -5.62 -9.66 -2.99
CA THR A 124 -5.20 -9.55 -1.58
C THR A 124 -5.81 -8.31 -0.91
N ALA A 125 -5.72 -7.14 -1.56
CA ALA A 125 -6.31 -5.89 -1.05
C ALA A 125 -7.84 -5.97 -0.96
N PHE A 126 -8.49 -6.53 -1.98
CA PHE A 126 -9.93 -6.79 -1.95
C PHE A 126 -10.34 -7.64 -0.75
N ARG A 127 -9.66 -8.77 -0.50
CA ARG A 127 -10.00 -9.67 0.61
C ARG A 127 -9.87 -9.01 1.98
N VAL A 128 -8.77 -8.30 2.23
CA VAL A 128 -8.56 -7.61 3.52
C VAL A 128 -9.58 -6.49 3.69
N THR A 129 -9.83 -5.71 2.65
CA THR A 129 -10.85 -4.65 2.68
C THR A 129 -12.23 -5.21 3.00
N ARG A 130 -12.64 -6.28 2.32
CA ARG A 130 -13.92 -6.95 2.57
C ARG A 130 -14.04 -7.47 4.01
N ALA A 131 -12.95 -7.94 4.60
CA ALA A 131 -12.94 -8.49 5.96
C ALA A 131 -13.06 -7.42 7.05
N VAL A 132 -12.52 -6.20 6.84
CA VAL A 132 -12.65 -5.09 7.82
C VAL A 132 -13.91 -4.28 7.66
N LEU A 133 -14.47 -4.22 6.45
CA LEU A 133 -15.51 -3.27 6.06
C LEU A 133 -16.81 -3.37 6.90
N PRO A 134 -17.37 -4.55 7.19
CA PRO A 134 -18.62 -4.65 7.96
C PRO A 134 -18.56 -3.91 9.30
N ASP A 135 -17.48 -4.10 10.05
CA ASP A 135 -17.28 -3.46 11.34
C ASP A 135 -17.07 -1.95 11.23
N MET A 136 -16.36 -1.48 10.20
CA MET A 136 -16.24 -0.04 9.91
C MET A 136 -17.62 0.58 9.59
N MET A 137 -18.44 -0.12 8.80
CA MET A 137 -19.80 0.34 8.46
C MET A 137 -20.71 0.42 9.69
N ASP A 138 -20.70 -0.57 10.56
CA ASP A 138 -21.50 -0.61 11.79
C ASP A 138 -21.12 0.54 12.73
N ARG A 139 -19.82 0.83 12.86
CA ARG A 139 -19.31 1.93 13.69
C ARG A 139 -19.38 3.31 13.01
N ARG A 140 -19.73 3.35 11.71
CA ARG A 140 -19.77 4.55 10.87
C ARG A 140 -18.44 5.33 10.89
N TYR A 141 -17.33 4.60 10.86
CA TYR A 141 -15.98 5.17 10.82
C TYR A 141 -15.00 4.20 10.15
N GLY A 142 -14.23 4.73 9.21
CA GLY A 142 -13.13 3.99 8.57
C GLY A 142 -12.28 4.89 7.68
N ARG A 143 -11.00 4.54 7.58
CA ARG A 143 -10.02 5.13 6.66
C ARG A 143 -9.32 4.02 5.92
N ILE A 144 -9.57 3.90 4.61
CA ILE A 144 -8.96 2.86 3.77
C ILE A 144 -8.02 3.52 2.78
N VAL A 145 -6.76 3.13 2.81
CA VAL A 145 -5.71 3.63 1.93
C VAL A 145 -5.11 2.46 1.15
N HIS A 146 -5.21 2.51 -0.17
CA HIS A 146 -4.57 1.54 -1.05
C HIS A 146 -3.25 2.10 -1.56
N ILE A 147 -2.15 1.34 -1.44
CA ILE A 147 -0.89 1.66 -2.10
C ILE A 147 -0.95 1.10 -3.52
N ALA A 148 -1.38 1.96 -4.44
CA ALA A 148 -1.48 1.68 -5.87
C ALA A 148 -0.11 1.82 -6.55
N SER A 149 -0.04 2.49 -7.68
CA SER A 149 1.17 2.87 -8.42
C SER A 149 0.79 3.89 -9.49
N VAL A 150 1.74 4.69 -9.97
CA VAL A 150 1.57 5.42 -11.24
C VAL A 150 1.54 4.45 -12.42
N THR A 151 2.26 3.31 -12.31
CA THR A 151 2.26 2.24 -13.31
C THR A 151 0.90 1.53 -13.35
N GLY A 152 0.26 1.60 -14.49
CA GLY A 152 -1.09 1.12 -14.77
C GLY A 152 -2.09 2.26 -14.90
N PRO A 153 -2.37 3.04 -13.87
CA PRO A 153 -3.32 4.15 -13.97
C PRO A 153 -2.90 5.32 -14.86
N LEU A 154 -1.60 5.65 -14.92
CA LEU A 154 -1.08 6.84 -15.62
C LEU A 154 0.00 6.51 -16.65
N VAL A 155 0.95 5.65 -16.29
CA VAL A 155 2.08 5.24 -17.12
C VAL A 155 2.21 3.73 -17.11
N SER A 156 3.10 3.17 -17.95
CA SER A 156 3.41 1.74 -17.92
C SER A 156 4.81 1.46 -18.48
N ASN A 157 5.31 0.24 -18.24
CA ASN A 157 6.56 -0.26 -18.78
C ASN A 157 6.30 -1.58 -19.54
N PRO A 158 7.14 -1.94 -20.53
CA PRO A 158 7.15 -3.29 -21.06
C PRO A 158 7.27 -4.34 -19.95
N HIS A 159 6.73 -5.53 -20.16
CA HIS A 159 6.71 -6.65 -19.22
C HIS A 159 5.86 -6.43 -17.93
N SER A 160 5.14 -5.33 -17.80
CA SER A 160 4.36 -5.02 -16.58
C SER A 160 2.85 -5.13 -16.75
N THR A 161 2.35 -5.82 -17.79
CA THR A 161 0.91 -5.82 -18.14
C THR A 161 0.02 -6.30 -16.99
N GLY A 162 0.34 -7.44 -16.35
CA GLY A 162 -0.45 -7.96 -15.24
C GLY A 162 -0.40 -7.06 -13.99
N TYR A 163 0.76 -6.49 -13.70
CA TYR A 163 0.91 -5.52 -12.62
C TYR A 163 0.14 -4.22 -12.91
N SER A 164 0.28 -3.68 -14.12
CA SER A 164 -0.42 -2.48 -14.57
C SER A 164 -1.95 -2.65 -14.48
N ALA A 165 -2.46 -3.78 -14.96
CA ALA A 165 -3.88 -4.11 -14.87
C ALA A 165 -4.37 -4.18 -13.41
N ALA A 166 -3.59 -4.83 -12.52
CA ALA A 166 -3.93 -4.93 -11.11
C ALA A 166 -3.95 -3.56 -10.41
N LYS A 167 -2.94 -2.71 -10.66
CA LYS A 167 -2.86 -1.38 -10.03
C LYS A 167 -3.89 -0.39 -10.59
N ALA A 168 -4.19 -0.46 -11.88
CA ALA A 168 -5.32 0.28 -12.46
C ALA A 168 -6.67 -0.21 -11.89
N GLY A 169 -6.85 -1.53 -11.76
CA GLY A 169 -8.01 -2.14 -11.12
C GLY A 169 -8.18 -1.70 -9.65
N MET A 170 -7.07 -1.55 -8.91
CA MET A 170 -7.09 -1.05 -7.53
C MET A 170 -7.64 0.39 -7.44
N VAL A 171 -7.31 1.26 -8.39
CA VAL A 171 -7.87 2.62 -8.47
C VAL A 171 -9.37 2.58 -8.82
N GLY A 172 -9.77 1.69 -9.73
CA GLY A 172 -11.19 1.44 -10.03
C GLY A 172 -11.96 0.97 -8.79
N MET A 173 -11.41 -0.02 -8.05
CA MET A 173 -11.97 -0.51 -6.79
C MET A 173 -12.06 0.60 -5.73
N THR A 174 -11.04 1.46 -5.61
CA THR A 174 -11.03 2.62 -4.70
C THR A 174 -12.24 3.53 -4.96
N ARG A 175 -12.50 3.87 -6.22
CA ARG A 175 -13.59 4.78 -6.61
C ARG A 175 -14.97 4.17 -6.36
N ALA A 176 -15.16 2.91 -6.77
CA ALA A 176 -16.43 2.21 -6.60
C ALA A 176 -16.76 2.07 -5.10
N LEU A 177 -15.81 1.57 -4.30
CA LEU A 177 -16.01 1.38 -2.87
C LEU A 177 -16.23 2.71 -2.14
N ALA A 178 -15.53 3.78 -2.52
CA ALA A 178 -15.76 5.11 -1.94
C ALA A 178 -17.21 5.56 -2.07
N MET A 179 -17.85 5.31 -3.22
CA MET A 179 -19.26 5.63 -3.44
C MET A 179 -20.22 4.80 -2.56
N GLU A 180 -19.87 3.53 -2.33
CA GLU A 180 -20.72 2.61 -1.56
C GLU A 180 -20.73 2.93 -0.05
N VAL A 181 -19.64 3.55 0.49
CA VAL A 181 -19.43 3.66 1.94
C VAL A 181 -19.30 5.10 2.46
N ALA A 182 -19.34 6.11 1.59
CA ALA A 182 -19.16 7.51 2.01
C ALA A 182 -20.21 7.95 3.02
N ASP A 183 -21.49 7.56 2.85
CA ASP A 183 -22.58 7.85 3.78
C ASP A 183 -22.43 7.12 5.13
N LYS A 184 -21.51 6.20 5.25
CA LYS A 184 -21.14 5.48 6.50
C LYS A 184 -19.95 6.13 7.21
N GLY A 185 -19.48 7.30 6.79
CA GLY A 185 -18.34 7.99 7.41
C GLY A 185 -16.99 7.33 7.10
N ILE A 186 -16.91 6.52 6.05
CA ILE A 186 -15.70 5.83 5.61
C ILE A 186 -15.13 6.52 4.38
N THR A 187 -13.84 6.79 4.38
CA THR A 187 -13.12 7.26 3.19
C THR A 187 -12.25 6.16 2.60
N VAL A 188 -12.18 6.12 1.28
CA VAL A 188 -11.35 5.15 0.54
C VAL A 188 -10.54 5.90 -0.49
N ASN A 189 -9.21 5.89 -0.34
CA ASN A 189 -8.31 6.59 -1.24
C ASN A 189 -7.14 5.70 -1.65
N ALA A 190 -6.44 6.10 -2.70
CA ALA A 190 -5.22 5.46 -3.17
C ALA A 190 -4.03 6.43 -3.14
N VAL A 191 -2.86 5.93 -2.80
CA VAL A 191 -1.57 6.58 -3.05
C VAL A 191 -0.95 5.88 -4.25
N ALA A 192 -0.45 6.64 -5.22
CA ALA A 192 0.19 6.13 -6.42
C ALA A 192 1.67 6.55 -6.44
N PRO A 193 2.58 5.72 -5.89
CA PRO A 193 4.02 5.98 -5.93
C PRO A 193 4.57 5.86 -7.36
N GLY A 194 5.62 6.66 -7.66
CA GLY A 194 6.51 6.47 -8.79
C GLY A 194 7.71 5.60 -8.41
N TRP A 195 8.92 6.05 -8.80
CA TRP A 195 10.18 5.41 -8.46
C TRP A 195 10.57 5.72 -7.02
N ILE A 196 10.44 4.73 -6.14
CA ILE A 196 10.73 4.86 -4.71
C ILE A 196 11.90 3.95 -4.35
N ALA A 197 12.94 4.52 -3.73
CA ALA A 197 14.07 3.76 -3.23
C ALA A 197 13.64 2.89 -2.04
N THR A 198 13.63 1.59 -2.25
CA THR A 198 13.34 0.56 -1.24
C THR A 198 14.41 -0.53 -1.27
N ALA A 199 14.40 -1.45 -0.31
CA ALA A 199 15.35 -2.57 -0.29
C ALA A 199 15.24 -3.51 -1.51
N SER A 200 14.15 -3.46 -2.26
CA SER A 200 13.92 -4.27 -3.48
C SER A 200 14.19 -3.53 -4.78
N SER A 201 14.55 -2.24 -4.71
CA SER A 201 14.77 -1.43 -5.92
C SER A 201 16.02 -1.89 -6.67
N SER A 202 15.89 -2.09 -7.97
CA SER A 202 17.01 -2.37 -8.87
C SER A 202 17.82 -1.10 -9.19
N LYS A 203 19.01 -1.26 -9.78
CA LYS A 203 19.80 -0.11 -10.22
C LYS A 203 19.07 0.71 -11.28
N GLU A 204 18.38 0.03 -12.19
CA GLU A 204 17.59 0.65 -13.26
C GLU A 204 16.43 1.49 -12.68
N GLU A 205 15.78 1.02 -11.62
CA GLU A 205 14.72 1.76 -10.92
C GLU A 205 15.27 3.00 -10.20
N ILE A 206 16.46 2.92 -9.59
CA ILE A 206 17.13 4.07 -8.98
C ILE A 206 17.49 5.10 -10.06
N THR A 207 18.11 4.66 -11.17
CA THR A 207 18.45 5.55 -12.30
C THR A 207 17.20 6.18 -12.92
N ALA A 208 16.09 5.43 -13.02
CA ALA A 208 14.83 6.00 -13.48
C ALA A 208 14.29 7.07 -12.51
N GLY A 209 14.51 6.89 -11.22
CA GLY A 209 14.21 7.90 -10.20
C GLY A 209 15.05 9.17 -10.34
N GLU A 210 16.33 9.04 -10.67
CA GLU A 210 17.26 10.17 -10.94
C GLU A 210 16.82 10.99 -12.16
N ASN A 211 16.12 10.37 -13.11
CA ASN A 211 15.57 11.02 -14.30
C ASN A 211 14.15 11.60 -14.10
N THR A 212 13.66 11.70 -12.87
CA THR A 212 12.41 12.42 -12.59
C THR A 212 12.67 13.93 -12.52
N PRO A 213 11.67 14.81 -12.67
CA PRO A 213 11.84 16.24 -12.50
C PRO A 213 12.44 16.67 -11.15
N VAL A 214 12.19 15.89 -10.09
CA VAL A 214 12.81 16.13 -8.76
C VAL A 214 14.29 15.70 -8.73
N GLY A 215 14.78 14.93 -9.70
CA GLY A 215 16.19 14.54 -9.84
C GLY A 215 16.66 13.42 -8.89
N ARG A 216 15.73 12.73 -8.24
CA ARG A 216 16.03 11.58 -7.37
C ARG A 216 14.82 10.64 -7.24
N PRO A 217 15.03 9.38 -6.86
CA PRO A 217 13.90 8.55 -6.41
C PRO A 217 13.28 9.12 -5.13
N GLY A 218 11.99 8.87 -4.94
CA GLY A 218 11.31 9.16 -3.68
C GLY A 218 11.74 8.20 -2.57
N SER A 219 11.50 8.58 -1.32
CA SER A 219 11.68 7.68 -0.17
C SER A 219 10.38 6.98 0.21
N ALA A 220 10.50 5.86 0.94
CA ALA A 220 9.34 5.16 1.50
C ALA A 220 8.54 6.06 2.47
N GLU A 221 9.22 6.94 3.19
CA GLU A 221 8.63 7.91 4.11
C GLU A 221 7.79 8.94 3.40
N GLU A 222 8.20 9.44 2.24
CA GLU A 222 7.42 10.42 1.45
C GLU A 222 6.06 9.84 1.04
N VAL A 223 6.02 8.56 0.69
CA VAL A 223 4.76 7.83 0.44
C VAL A 223 3.98 7.61 1.73
N GLY A 224 4.67 7.23 2.80
CA GLY A 224 4.11 6.97 4.13
C GLY A 224 3.43 8.20 4.74
N TYR A 225 3.98 9.40 4.57
CA TYR A 225 3.36 10.66 5.02
C TYR A 225 2.04 10.93 4.30
N VAL A 226 1.96 10.68 3.01
CA VAL A 226 0.70 10.85 2.25
C VAL A 226 -0.33 9.81 2.71
N ALA A 227 0.08 8.55 2.93
CA ALA A 227 -0.81 7.52 3.46
C ALA A 227 -1.32 7.87 4.86
N ALA A 228 -0.46 8.39 5.75
CA ALA A 228 -0.85 8.83 7.08
C ALA A 228 -1.79 10.06 7.05
N PHE A 229 -1.57 11.01 6.13
CA PHE A 229 -2.49 12.12 5.92
C PHE A 229 -3.87 11.61 5.51
N LEU A 230 -3.96 10.72 4.53
CA LEU A 230 -5.23 10.13 4.07
C LEU A 230 -5.93 9.30 5.15
N ALA A 231 -5.18 8.77 6.12
CA ALA A 231 -5.71 8.06 7.29
C ALA A 231 -6.18 8.99 8.41
N SER A 232 -5.86 10.28 8.35
CA SER A 232 -6.15 11.27 9.40
C SER A 232 -7.55 11.88 9.29
N GLU A 233 -7.98 12.58 10.35
CA GLU A 233 -9.22 13.38 10.33
C GLU A 233 -9.13 14.57 9.36
N GLY A 234 -7.91 15.07 9.08
CA GLY A 234 -7.70 16.15 8.11
C GLY A 234 -8.08 15.77 6.68
N ALA A 235 -8.17 14.47 6.37
CA ALA A 235 -8.59 13.96 5.08
C ALA A 235 -10.06 13.49 5.04
N SER A 236 -10.88 13.82 6.05
CA SER A 236 -12.25 13.29 6.19
C SER A 236 -13.21 13.65 5.05
N TYR A 237 -12.87 14.64 4.22
CA TYR A 237 -13.64 15.01 3.02
C TYR A 237 -12.97 14.56 1.70
N LEU A 238 -11.87 13.80 1.81
CA LEU A 238 -11.20 13.18 0.66
C LEU A 238 -11.63 11.71 0.55
N THR A 239 -12.34 11.36 -0.52
CA THR A 239 -12.69 9.97 -0.82
C THR A 239 -12.71 9.72 -2.33
N GLY A 240 -12.39 8.50 -2.75
CA GLY A 240 -12.32 8.10 -4.16
C GLY A 240 -11.11 8.68 -4.93
N GLN A 241 -10.15 9.31 -4.24
CA GLN A 241 -9.02 9.99 -4.87
C GLN A 241 -7.81 9.08 -5.01
N MET A 242 -7.02 9.33 -6.07
CA MET A 242 -5.68 8.79 -6.24
C MET A 242 -4.68 9.95 -6.12
N ILE A 243 -3.82 9.90 -5.10
CA ILE A 243 -2.78 10.91 -4.87
C ILE A 243 -1.47 10.38 -5.41
N VAL A 244 -0.89 11.10 -6.39
CA VAL A 244 0.38 10.74 -7.03
C VAL A 244 1.55 11.24 -6.18
N VAL A 245 2.56 10.36 -5.98
CA VAL A 245 3.81 10.65 -5.26
C VAL A 245 4.97 10.10 -6.10
N ASP A 246 5.38 10.85 -7.12
CA ASP A 246 6.27 10.35 -8.17
C ASP A 246 7.36 11.34 -8.63
N GLY A 247 7.56 12.44 -7.94
CA GLY A 247 8.56 13.45 -8.30
C GLY A 247 8.34 14.09 -9.66
N GLY A 248 7.09 14.08 -10.18
CA GLY A 248 6.73 14.58 -11.49
C GLY A 248 6.94 13.60 -12.65
N ASN A 249 7.33 12.34 -12.36
CA ASN A 249 7.61 11.34 -13.41
C ASN A 249 6.45 11.15 -14.40
N SER A 250 5.20 11.15 -13.95
CA SER A 250 4.06 10.88 -14.82
C SER A 250 3.61 12.06 -15.68
N ILE A 251 4.08 13.28 -15.38
CA ILE A 251 3.70 14.50 -16.10
C ILE A 251 4.80 15.02 -17.03
N GLN A 252 6.02 14.46 -16.99
CA GLN A 252 7.09 14.83 -17.92
C GLN A 252 6.96 14.06 -19.25
N GLU A 253 7.22 14.75 -20.37
CA GLU A 253 7.25 14.14 -21.70
C GLU A 253 8.59 13.43 -21.94
N TYR A 254 9.70 14.09 -21.70
CA TYR A 254 11.04 13.51 -21.81
C TYR A 254 11.45 12.84 -20.49
N LYS A 255 11.94 11.59 -20.60
CA LYS A 255 12.32 10.76 -19.44
C LYS A 255 13.79 10.33 -19.45
N GLY A 256 14.62 11.09 -20.14
CA GLY A 256 16.07 10.89 -20.17
C GLY A 256 16.82 11.79 -19.17
N PRO A 257 18.16 11.76 -19.22
CA PRO A 257 19.01 12.66 -18.44
C PRO A 257 18.69 14.14 -18.70
N ALA A 258 18.78 14.97 -17.66
CA ALA A 258 18.45 16.40 -17.74
C ALA A 258 19.25 17.16 -18.80
N GLU A 259 20.50 16.76 -19.06
CA GLU A 259 21.35 17.35 -20.09
C GLU A 259 20.82 17.16 -21.52
N GLY A 260 19.89 16.21 -21.73
CA GLY A 260 19.24 15.99 -23.03
C GLY A 260 17.97 16.79 -23.25
N TYR A 261 17.55 17.62 -22.28
CA TYR A 261 16.28 18.32 -22.35
C TYR A 261 16.35 19.65 -23.13
N TYR A 262 17.56 20.25 -23.28
CA TYR A 262 17.80 21.53 -23.98
C TYR A 262 19.04 21.47 -24.83
#